data_8b8fef3d341315da55fdf7691ec37aab
#
_entry.id   8b8fef3d341315da55fdf7691ec37aab
#
_cell.length_a   1.000
_cell.length_b   1.000
_cell.length_c   1.000
_cell.angle_alpha   90.00
_cell.angle_beta   90.00
_cell.angle_gamma   90.00
#
_symmetry.space_group_name_H-M   'P 1'
#
loop_
_entity.id
_entity.type
_entity.pdbx_description
1 polymer ?
#
loop_
_entity_poly.entity_id
_entity_poly.type
_entity_poly.pdbx_seq_one_letter_code
_entity_poly.pdbx_strand_id
1 'polypeptide(L)'
;MATAMRVTGAWVQLLTDWLDRENLPAPALRTVLDSRSPADLVPLTLWRDLLQQAVALRPERVAPGLSIGAMVQPRHVGMLGYLILTCRTLGEAMLAYQRYETLFYGQDMVEVLGQGDQMQVRWSGDDSVGELADTVAIAALITFLRRLVDDPPSPTSVSFVFPTPPAETRQAYEAFFGCPVWFAQSHTCVSFPIHFLAMALPHSDPSMRNLLDRQARAMLLALPDSDSFDRALQQAMVRLMPEATVTLPRLAAELHMSVRTLQRRLAERRLTWRELLDRTREQLARHYLADPSLTLGDIALLLGFSEHSAFSRAYRRWTGTSPGKARKALGSAYKSDVPV
;
A
#
# COMPACT_ATOMS: atom_id res chain seq x y z
N MET A 1 19.37 -6.81 2.89
CA MET A 1 19.43 -6.10 1.60
C MET A 1 18.09 -5.39 1.44
N ALA A 2 18.05 -4.09 1.14
CA ALA A 2 16.80 -3.38 0.88
C ALA A 2 16.07 -4.06 -0.30
N THR A 3 14.77 -4.27 -0.14
CA THR A 3 13.94 -4.83 -1.21
C THR A 3 13.96 -3.82 -2.36
N ALA A 4 14.36 -4.24 -3.55
CA ALA A 4 14.41 -3.35 -4.70
C ALA A 4 12.99 -2.86 -5.03
N MET A 5 12.85 -1.56 -5.26
CA MET A 5 11.60 -0.94 -5.68
C MET A 5 11.06 -1.59 -6.96
N ARG A 6 9.75 -1.78 -7.00
CA ARG A 6 9.07 -2.47 -8.10
C ARG A 6 7.69 -1.86 -8.34
N VAL A 7 7.08 -2.24 -9.45
CA VAL A 7 5.66 -1.98 -9.75
C VAL A 7 4.96 -3.31 -10.07
N THR A 8 3.64 -3.30 -10.15
CA THR A 8 2.87 -4.49 -10.55
C THR A 8 2.76 -4.63 -12.07
N GLY A 9 2.54 -5.85 -12.58
CA GLY A 9 2.23 -6.05 -13.99
C GLY A 9 0.95 -5.33 -14.41
N ALA A 10 -0.02 -5.18 -13.50
CA ALA A 10 -1.21 -4.34 -13.73
C ALA A 10 -0.86 -2.88 -14.03
N TRP A 11 0.14 -2.32 -13.32
CA TRP A 11 0.63 -0.96 -13.57
C TRP A 11 1.26 -0.79 -14.95
N VAL A 12 2.01 -1.79 -15.39
CA VAL A 12 2.68 -1.76 -16.69
C VAL A 12 1.67 -1.70 -17.85
N GLN A 13 0.45 -2.17 -17.66
CA GLN A 13 -0.63 -2.08 -18.67
C GLN A 13 -1.06 -0.62 -18.98
N LEU A 14 -0.66 0.36 -18.17
CA LEU A 14 -0.79 1.78 -18.54
C LEU A 14 -0.17 2.09 -19.90
N LEU A 15 0.98 1.48 -20.20
CA LEU A 15 1.63 1.67 -21.49
C LEU A 15 0.86 1.04 -22.65
N THR A 16 0.23 -0.11 -22.45
CA THR A 16 -0.64 -0.71 -23.46
C THR A 16 -1.79 0.23 -23.82
N ASP A 17 -2.49 0.75 -22.80
CA ASP A 17 -3.58 1.70 -23.02
C ASP A 17 -3.10 3.00 -23.69
N TRP A 18 -1.93 3.49 -23.31
CA TRP A 18 -1.35 4.67 -23.94
C TRP A 18 -0.96 4.43 -25.39
N LEU A 19 -0.32 3.29 -25.70
CA LEU A 19 0.02 2.90 -27.07
C LEU A 19 -1.25 2.78 -27.95
N ASP A 20 -2.33 2.24 -27.41
CA ASP A 20 -3.60 2.13 -28.10
C ASP A 20 -4.20 3.51 -28.40
N ARG A 21 -4.21 4.39 -27.41
CA ARG A 21 -4.70 5.76 -27.56
C ARG A 21 -3.91 6.57 -28.60
N GLU A 22 -2.59 6.38 -28.64
CA GLU A 22 -1.71 7.06 -29.59
C GLU A 22 -1.66 6.35 -30.97
N ASN A 23 -2.38 5.24 -31.13
CA ASN A 23 -2.39 4.40 -32.34
C ASN A 23 -0.97 3.94 -32.74
N LEU A 24 -0.15 3.54 -31.77
CA LEU A 24 1.20 3.09 -31.98
C LEU A 24 1.27 1.56 -32.05
N PRO A 25 1.73 0.96 -33.15
CA PRO A 25 1.79 -0.50 -33.28
C PRO A 25 2.80 -1.13 -32.31
N ALA A 26 4.02 -0.58 -32.19
CA ALA A 26 5.09 -0.94 -31.27
C ALA A 26 5.20 -2.46 -30.95
N PRO A 27 5.35 -3.36 -31.95
CA PRO A 27 5.19 -4.81 -31.76
C PRO A 27 6.17 -5.40 -30.74
N ALA A 28 7.42 -4.96 -30.73
CA ALA A 28 8.43 -5.43 -29.78
C ALA A 28 8.08 -5.05 -28.33
N LEU A 29 7.63 -3.80 -28.09
CA LEU A 29 7.23 -3.33 -26.77
C LEU A 29 5.96 -4.05 -26.31
N ARG A 30 4.95 -4.21 -27.17
CA ARG A 30 3.72 -4.94 -26.87
C ARG A 30 3.98 -6.40 -26.48
N THR A 31 4.88 -7.08 -27.17
CA THR A 31 5.25 -8.47 -26.80
C THR A 31 5.72 -8.56 -25.35
N VAL A 32 6.51 -7.60 -24.89
CA VAL A 32 6.97 -7.55 -23.50
C VAL A 32 5.83 -7.23 -22.53
N LEU A 33 4.97 -6.27 -22.88
CA LEU A 33 3.82 -5.86 -22.05
C LEU A 33 2.80 -7.00 -21.91
N ASP A 34 2.45 -7.66 -23.02
CA ASP A 34 1.45 -8.74 -23.08
C ASP A 34 1.93 -10.02 -22.38
N SER A 35 3.24 -10.21 -22.26
CA SER A 35 3.81 -11.33 -21.50
C SER A 35 3.65 -11.17 -19.98
N ARG A 36 3.20 -10.03 -19.48
CA ARG A 36 3.09 -9.74 -18.06
C ARG A 36 1.68 -9.99 -17.53
N SER A 37 1.60 -10.85 -16.52
CA SER A 37 0.37 -11.00 -15.74
C SER A 37 0.18 -9.77 -14.81
N PRO A 38 -1.07 -9.35 -14.54
CA PRO A 38 -1.33 -8.27 -13.58
C PRO A 38 -0.70 -8.47 -12.19
N ALA A 39 -0.52 -9.72 -11.77
CA ALA A 39 0.08 -10.07 -10.49
C ALA A 39 1.62 -10.12 -10.49
N ASP A 40 2.26 -10.02 -11.66
CA ASP A 40 3.70 -10.05 -11.76
C ASP A 40 4.34 -8.87 -11.02
N LEU A 41 5.53 -9.11 -10.51
CA LEU A 41 6.35 -8.09 -9.86
C LEU A 41 7.41 -7.63 -10.87
N VAL A 42 7.29 -6.38 -11.31
CA VAL A 42 8.15 -5.78 -12.33
C VAL A 42 9.18 -4.87 -11.66
N PRO A 43 10.49 -5.15 -11.80
CA PRO A 43 11.53 -4.27 -11.27
C PRO A 43 11.40 -2.84 -11.81
N LEU A 44 11.67 -1.84 -10.98
CA LEU A 44 11.61 -0.43 -11.38
C LEU A 44 12.52 -0.12 -12.60
N THR A 45 13.68 -0.76 -12.67
CA THR A 45 14.60 -0.62 -13.81
C THR A 45 13.94 -1.02 -15.13
N LEU A 46 13.27 -2.17 -15.17
CA LEU A 46 12.53 -2.61 -16.35
C LEU A 46 11.37 -1.66 -16.68
N TRP A 47 10.64 -1.19 -15.66
CA TRP A 47 9.57 -0.20 -15.87
C TRP A 47 10.10 1.08 -16.52
N ARG A 48 11.22 1.61 -16.06
CA ARG A 48 11.88 2.78 -16.63
C ARG A 48 12.29 2.55 -18.09
N ASP A 49 12.86 1.39 -18.39
CA ASP A 49 13.26 1.03 -19.76
C ASP A 49 12.05 0.96 -20.69
N LEU A 50 10.93 0.38 -20.25
CA LEU A 50 9.69 0.31 -21.02
C LEU A 50 9.12 1.71 -21.29
N LEU A 51 9.13 2.58 -20.26
CA LEU A 51 8.71 3.98 -20.41
C LEU A 51 9.57 4.72 -21.43
N GLN A 52 10.89 4.59 -21.35
CA GLN A 52 11.82 5.25 -22.29
C GLN A 52 11.58 4.76 -23.73
N GLN A 53 11.40 3.45 -23.93
CA GLN A 53 11.07 2.88 -25.25
C GLN A 53 9.75 3.44 -25.77
N ALA A 54 8.73 3.56 -24.93
CA ALA A 54 7.43 4.08 -25.32
C ALA A 54 7.50 5.54 -25.75
N VAL A 55 8.13 6.41 -24.95
CA VAL A 55 8.22 7.85 -25.27
C VAL A 55 9.13 8.14 -26.47
N ALA A 56 10.11 7.29 -26.73
CA ALA A 56 10.96 7.40 -27.94
C ALA A 56 10.17 7.25 -29.24
N LEU A 57 8.95 6.67 -29.20
CA LEU A 57 8.05 6.58 -30.37
C LEU A 57 7.35 7.93 -30.68
N ARG A 58 7.38 8.88 -29.74
CA ARG A 58 6.75 10.21 -29.85
C ARG A 58 7.67 11.30 -29.28
N PRO A 59 8.86 11.51 -29.86
CA PRO A 59 9.86 12.43 -29.33
C PRO A 59 9.41 13.90 -29.33
N GLU A 60 8.41 14.25 -30.16
CA GLU A 60 7.83 15.58 -30.26
C GLU A 60 6.84 15.89 -29.11
N ARG A 61 6.44 14.89 -28.32
CA ARG A 61 5.42 15.11 -27.30
C ARG A 61 6.00 15.76 -26.06
N VAL A 62 5.45 16.91 -25.70
CA VAL A 62 5.82 17.64 -24.48
C VAL A 62 5.27 16.87 -23.26
N ALA A 63 6.11 16.65 -22.25
CA ALA A 63 5.78 15.99 -21.00
C ALA A 63 5.00 14.65 -21.16
N PRO A 64 5.52 13.66 -21.92
CA PRO A 64 4.77 12.43 -22.25
C PRO A 64 4.33 11.64 -21.04
N GLY A 65 5.07 11.70 -19.92
CA GLY A 65 4.70 11.06 -18.64
C GLY A 65 3.32 11.47 -18.13
N LEU A 66 2.93 12.73 -18.33
CA LEU A 66 1.59 13.22 -17.96
C LEU A 66 0.50 12.48 -18.73
N SER A 67 0.68 12.30 -20.04
CA SER A 67 -0.29 11.61 -20.89
C SER A 67 -0.37 10.12 -20.60
N ILE A 68 0.74 9.47 -20.23
CA ILE A 68 0.76 8.07 -19.80
C ILE A 68 0.03 7.92 -18.48
N GLY A 69 0.37 8.74 -17.47
CA GLY A 69 -0.29 8.70 -16.16
C GLY A 69 -1.79 8.97 -16.23
N ALA A 70 -2.23 9.84 -17.17
CA ALA A 70 -3.64 10.11 -17.41
C ALA A 70 -4.47 8.91 -17.87
N MET A 71 -3.83 7.81 -18.30
CA MET A 71 -4.51 6.56 -18.68
C MET A 71 -4.95 5.72 -17.47
N VAL A 72 -4.57 6.08 -16.24
CA VAL A 72 -4.84 5.28 -15.05
C VAL A 72 -6.31 4.93 -14.90
N GLN A 73 -6.57 3.68 -14.56
CA GLN A 73 -7.87 3.13 -14.18
C GLN A 73 -7.68 2.24 -12.94
N PRO A 74 -8.76 1.90 -12.21
CA PRO A 74 -8.65 1.04 -11.03
C PRO A 74 -7.90 -0.26 -11.28
N ARG A 75 -8.08 -0.87 -12.46
CA ARG A 75 -7.38 -2.11 -12.85
C ARG A 75 -5.85 -1.98 -12.85
N HIS A 76 -5.31 -0.80 -13.18
CA HIS A 76 -3.87 -0.57 -13.22
C HIS A 76 -3.24 -0.49 -11.81
N VAL A 77 -4.02 -0.07 -10.83
CA VAL A 77 -3.61 -0.06 -9.41
C VAL A 77 -3.86 -1.41 -8.74
N GLY A 78 -4.50 -2.35 -9.47
CA GLY A 78 -4.79 -3.68 -8.98
C GLY A 78 -5.79 -3.68 -7.82
N MET A 79 -5.61 -4.58 -6.85
CA MET A 79 -6.49 -4.71 -5.68
C MET A 79 -6.68 -3.39 -4.93
N LEU A 80 -5.61 -2.62 -4.77
CA LEU A 80 -5.65 -1.34 -4.07
C LEU A 80 -6.56 -0.33 -4.78
N GLY A 81 -6.56 -0.29 -6.12
CA GLY A 81 -7.43 0.58 -6.90
C GLY A 81 -8.91 0.30 -6.64
N TYR A 82 -9.31 -0.98 -6.62
CA TYR A 82 -10.69 -1.37 -6.31
C TYR A 82 -11.05 -1.12 -4.85
N LEU A 83 -10.14 -1.36 -3.92
CA LEU A 83 -10.34 -1.09 -2.51
C LEU A 83 -10.63 0.41 -2.26
N ILE A 84 -9.88 1.30 -2.89
CA ILE A 84 -10.06 2.75 -2.80
C ILE A 84 -11.46 3.17 -3.27
N LEU A 85 -11.99 2.59 -4.35
CA LEU A 85 -13.33 2.88 -4.86
C LEU A 85 -14.45 2.59 -3.85
N THR A 86 -14.23 1.67 -2.90
CA THR A 86 -15.23 1.29 -1.91
C THR A 86 -15.18 2.10 -0.62
N CYS A 87 -14.25 3.04 -0.49
CA CYS A 87 -14.12 3.92 0.65
C CYS A 87 -15.26 4.94 0.72
N ARG A 88 -15.58 5.41 1.93
CA ARG A 88 -16.62 6.43 2.14
C ARG A 88 -16.11 7.84 1.91
N THR A 89 -14.84 8.08 2.23
CA THR A 89 -14.21 9.41 2.12
C THR A 89 -12.81 9.30 1.51
N LEU A 90 -12.29 10.43 1.01
CA LEU A 90 -10.90 10.52 0.56
C LEU A 90 -9.90 10.21 1.68
N GLY A 91 -10.23 10.55 2.95
CA GLY A 91 -9.41 10.20 4.10
C GLY A 91 -9.30 8.68 4.29
N GLU A 92 -10.41 7.95 4.17
CA GLU A 92 -10.39 6.47 4.20
C GLU A 92 -9.59 5.90 3.02
N ALA A 93 -9.72 6.50 1.84
CA ALA A 93 -8.96 6.11 0.65
C ALA A 93 -7.45 6.30 0.84
N MET A 94 -7.05 7.44 1.41
CA MET A 94 -5.65 7.74 1.72
C MET A 94 -5.07 6.77 2.76
N LEU A 95 -5.81 6.49 3.83
CA LEU A 95 -5.41 5.50 4.84
C LEU A 95 -5.28 4.09 4.25
N ALA A 96 -6.18 3.71 3.32
CA ALA A 96 -6.09 2.44 2.62
C ALA A 96 -4.88 2.40 1.70
N TYR A 97 -4.62 3.48 0.96
CA TYR A 97 -3.44 3.60 0.09
C TYR A 97 -2.15 3.44 0.90
N GLN A 98 -1.97 4.21 1.97
CA GLN A 98 -0.80 4.12 2.84
C GLN A 98 -0.63 2.74 3.49
N ARG A 99 -1.75 2.10 3.90
CA ARG A 99 -1.71 0.76 4.51
C ARG A 99 -1.25 -0.33 3.55
N TYR A 100 -1.61 -0.22 2.28
CA TYR A 100 -1.44 -1.28 1.29
C TYR A 100 -0.48 -0.92 0.15
N GLU A 101 0.20 0.23 0.22
CA GLU A 101 1.17 0.68 -0.79
C GLU A 101 2.29 -0.33 -1.06
N THR A 102 2.69 -1.09 -0.03
CA THR A 102 3.69 -2.16 -0.14
C THR A 102 3.25 -3.27 -1.12
N LEU A 103 1.93 -3.48 -1.33
CA LEU A 103 1.44 -4.38 -2.38
C LEU A 103 1.84 -3.88 -3.77
N PHE A 104 1.93 -2.58 -3.94
CA PHE A 104 2.23 -1.93 -5.20
C PHE A 104 3.74 -1.68 -5.38
N TYR A 105 4.39 -1.00 -4.44
CA TYR A 105 5.80 -0.61 -4.54
C TYR A 105 6.78 -1.66 -4.03
N GLY A 106 6.32 -2.62 -3.25
CA GLY A 106 7.16 -3.62 -2.58
C GLY A 106 7.81 -3.14 -1.29
N GLN A 107 7.67 -1.88 -0.96
CA GLN A 107 8.16 -1.22 0.25
C GLN A 107 7.29 -0.02 0.61
N ASP A 108 7.45 0.51 1.82
CA ASP A 108 6.77 1.71 2.26
C ASP A 108 7.46 2.93 1.61
N MET A 109 6.71 3.69 0.83
CA MET A 109 7.21 4.81 0.04
C MET A 109 6.54 6.13 0.40
N VAL A 110 5.36 6.07 0.99
CA VAL A 110 4.48 7.23 1.15
C VAL A 110 4.40 7.68 2.59
N GLU A 111 4.73 8.93 2.83
CA GLU A 111 4.56 9.60 4.11
C GLU A 111 3.44 10.65 3.97
N VAL A 112 2.46 10.60 4.88
CA VAL A 112 1.38 11.59 4.94
C VAL A 112 1.61 12.49 6.14
N LEU A 113 1.76 13.78 5.89
CA LEU A 113 2.05 14.80 6.91
C LEU A 113 0.95 15.86 6.92
N GLY A 114 0.47 16.21 8.10
CA GLY A 114 -0.38 17.37 8.32
C GLY A 114 0.46 18.60 8.68
N GLN A 115 0.25 19.71 7.98
CA GLN A 115 0.92 20.98 8.26
C GLN A 115 -0.09 22.12 8.20
N GLY A 116 -0.59 22.57 9.35
CA GLY A 116 -1.64 23.59 9.42
C GLY A 116 -2.94 23.07 8.77
N ASP A 117 -3.45 23.79 7.79
CA ASP A 117 -4.65 23.45 7.02
C ASP A 117 -4.34 22.62 5.74
N GLN A 118 -3.08 22.20 5.58
CA GLN A 118 -2.60 21.41 4.45
C GLN A 118 -2.25 19.99 4.86
N MET A 119 -2.49 19.06 3.96
CA MET A 119 -1.99 17.70 3.99
C MET A 119 -0.96 17.53 2.87
N GLN A 120 0.16 16.92 3.18
CA GLN A 120 1.21 16.60 2.21
C GLN A 120 1.36 15.10 2.09
N VAL A 121 1.32 14.63 0.86
CA VAL A 121 1.66 13.24 0.51
C VAL A 121 3.05 13.28 -0.11
N ARG A 122 4.03 12.73 0.59
CA ARG A 122 5.43 12.71 0.18
C ARG A 122 5.85 11.30 -0.18
N TRP A 123 6.63 11.20 -1.23
CA TRP A 123 7.30 9.95 -1.58
C TRP A 123 8.75 10.01 -1.10
N SER A 124 9.13 9.03 -0.26
CA SER A 124 10.52 8.82 0.11
C SER A 124 11.21 8.18 -1.09
N GLY A 125 11.78 8.99 -1.93
CA GLY A 125 12.53 8.54 -3.11
C GLY A 125 13.85 9.28 -3.19
N ASP A 126 14.86 8.55 -3.63
CA ASP A 126 16.05 9.11 -4.20
C ASP A 126 15.81 9.29 -5.72
N ASP A 127 16.75 9.91 -6.42
CA ASP A 127 16.74 10.06 -7.89
C ASP A 127 16.64 8.74 -8.66
N SER A 128 16.62 7.59 -7.96
CA SER A 128 16.56 6.26 -8.56
C SER A 128 15.24 5.95 -9.26
N VAL A 129 14.14 6.63 -8.89
CA VAL A 129 12.83 6.48 -9.55
C VAL A 129 12.90 7.01 -10.98
N GLY A 130 13.52 8.17 -11.17
CA GLY A 130 13.70 8.84 -12.46
C GLY A 130 12.49 9.68 -12.86
N GLU A 131 12.79 10.80 -13.54
CA GLU A 131 11.83 11.86 -13.92
C GLU A 131 10.54 11.31 -14.56
N LEU A 132 10.69 10.43 -15.56
CA LEU A 132 9.54 9.94 -16.34
C LEU A 132 8.62 9.05 -15.48
N ALA A 133 9.20 8.16 -14.67
CA ALA A 133 8.41 7.27 -13.81
C ALA A 133 7.71 8.05 -12.69
N ASP A 134 8.39 9.04 -12.09
CA ASP A 134 7.80 9.97 -11.11
C ASP A 134 6.64 10.75 -11.72
N THR A 135 6.84 11.32 -12.91
CA THR A 135 5.79 12.06 -13.62
C THR A 135 4.56 11.17 -13.87
N VAL A 136 4.77 9.93 -14.35
CA VAL A 136 3.67 8.99 -14.59
C VAL A 136 2.94 8.67 -13.29
N ALA A 137 3.66 8.44 -12.19
CA ALA A 137 3.06 8.10 -10.90
C ALA A 137 2.20 9.24 -10.34
N ILE A 138 2.72 10.48 -10.33
CA ILE A 138 1.98 11.63 -9.81
C ILE A 138 0.81 12.02 -10.73
N ALA A 139 1.00 11.98 -12.05
CA ALA A 139 -0.07 12.22 -12.99
C ALA A 139 -1.19 11.19 -12.85
N ALA A 140 -0.84 9.92 -12.64
CA ALA A 140 -1.81 8.86 -12.38
C ALA A 140 -2.54 9.08 -11.05
N LEU A 141 -1.84 9.42 -9.97
CA LEU A 141 -2.47 9.72 -8.69
C LEU A 141 -3.54 10.82 -8.83
N ILE A 142 -3.15 11.96 -9.40
CA ILE A 142 -4.07 13.10 -9.56
C ILE A 142 -5.24 12.74 -10.49
N THR A 143 -4.97 12.04 -11.59
CA THR A 143 -6.04 11.58 -12.49
C THR A 143 -6.99 10.61 -11.79
N PHE A 144 -6.46 9.70 -10.97
CA PHE A 144 -7.26 8.75 -10.22
C PHE A 144 -8.14 9.46 -9.18
N LEU A 145 -7.58 10.41 -8.43
CA LEU A 145 -8.32 11.24 -7.47
C LEU A 145 -9.44 12.03 -8.16
N ARG A 146 -9.15 12.62 -9.34
CA ARG A 146 -10.16 13.33 -10.15
C ARG A 146 -11.32 12.46 -10.63
N ARG A 147 -11.13 11.15 -10.69
CA ARG A 147 -12.18 10.19 -11.06
C ARG A 147 -12.98 9.66 -9.87
N LEU A 148 -12.46 9.87 -8.65
CA LEU A 148 -13.14 9.40 -7.43
C LEU A 148 -14.28 10.31 -6.99
N VAL A 149 -14.27 11.57 -7.38
CA VAL A 149 -15.24 12.59 -6.95
C VAL A 149 -15.79 13.38 -8.15
N ASP A 150 -17.04 13.85 -8.04
CA ASP A 150 -17.70 14.55 -9.13
C ASP A 150 -17.12 15.94 -9.39
N ASP A 151 -16.65 16.63 -8.36
CA ASP A 151 -15.96 17.93 -8.42
C ASP A 151 -14.56 17.79 -7.82
N PRO A 152 -13.62 17.29 -8.64
CA PRO A 152 -12.29 16.96 -8.14
C PRO A 152 -11.50 18.21 -7.79
N PRO A 153 -11.08 18.35 -6.53
CA PRO A 153 -10.25 19.47 -6.15
C PRO A 153 -8.85 19.36 -6.79
N SER A 154 -8.31 20.50 -7.19
CA SER A 154 -6.89 20.58 -7.58
C SER A 154 -6.00 20.54 -6.34
N PRO A 155 -4.81 19.94 -6.43
CA PRO A 155 -3.81 20.07 -5.37
C PRO A 155 -3.43 21.55 -5.19
N THR A 156 -2.93 21.91 -4.03
CA THR A 156 -2.41 23.26 -3.75
C THR A 156 -1.06 23.47 -4.43
N SER A 157 -0.26 22.42 -4.49
CA SER A 157 1.02 22.38 -5.20
C SER A 157 1.48 20.94 -5.46
N VAL A 158 2.34 20.79 -6.46
CA VAL A 158 3.09 19.57 -6.75
C VAL A 158 4.57 19.89 -6.75
N SER A 159 5.41 19.02 -6.19
CA SER A 159 6.86 19.16 -6.26
C SER A 159 7.52 17.88 -6.73
N PHE A 160 8.63 18.05 -7.46
CA PHE A 160 9.45 16.97 -7.98
C PHE A 160 10.92 17.15 -7.59
N VAL A 161 11.65 16.04 -7.46
CA VAL A 161 13.08 16.03 -7.14
C VAL A 161 13.96 16.36 -8.35
N PHE A 162 13.52 16.03 -9.57
CA PHE A 162 14.30 16.22 -10.78
C PHE A 162 14.45 17.71 -11.18
N PRO A 163 15.47 18.05 -12.00
CA PRO A 163 15.76 19.43 -12.39
C PRO A 163 14.62 20.12 -13.10
N THR A 164 14.60 21.46 -13.02
CA THR A 164 13.58 22.29 -13.70
C THR A 164 13.63 22.07 -15.21
N PRO A 165 12.54 21.61 -15.83
CA PRO A 165 12.48 21.40 -17.27
C PRO A 165 12.34 22.73 -18.02
N PRO A 166 12.45 22.74 -19.36
CA PRO A 166 12.17 23.91 -20.19
C PRO A 166 10.80 24.54 -19.92
N ALA A 167 10.65 25.83 -20.20
CA ALA A 167 9.45 26.60 -19.87
C ALA A 167 8.16 26.01 -20.43
N GLU A 168 8.17 25.50 -21.66
CA GLU A 168 7.02 24.84 -22.30
C GLU A 168 6.60 23.59 -21.54
N THR A 169 7.57 22.76 -21.15
CA THR A 169 7.32 21.55 -20.36
C THR A 169 6.75 21.91 -18.99
N ARG A 170 7.33 22.91 -18.31
CA ARG A 170 6.80 23.38 -17.01
C ARG A 170 5.34 23.84 -17.12
N GLN A 171 5.00 24.61 -18.16
CA GLN A 171 3.63 25.05 -18.40
C GLN A 171 2.68 23.85 -18.61
N ALA A 172 3.12 22.79 -19.29
CA ALA A 172 2.35 21.59 -19.46
C ALA A 172 2.06 20.88 -18.12
N TYR A 173 3.02 20.84 -17.19
CA TYR A 173 2.81 20.32 -15.83
C TYR A 173 1.79 21.17 -15.06
N GLU A 174 1.96 22.48 -15.02
CA GLU A 174 1.05 23.40 -14.32
C GLU A 174 -0.37 23.34 -14.89
N ALA A 175 -0.52 23.27 -16.20
CA ALA A 175 -1.81 23.09 -16.87
C ALA A 175 -2.45 21.75 -16.54
N PHE A 176 -1.67 20.67 -16.48
CA PHE A 176 -2.18 19.34 -16.16
C PHE A 176 -2.64 19.23 -14.70
N PHE A 177 -1.83 19.68 -13.75
CA PHE A 177 -2.14 19.59 -12.33
C PHE A 177 -3.15 20.64 -11.84
N GLY A 178 -3.22 21.77 -12.52
CA GLY A 178 -4.08 22.91 -12.15
C GLY A 178 -3.57 23.68 -10.93
N CYS A 179 -2.28 23.60 -10.65
CA CYS A 179 -1.62 24.25 -9.52
C CYS A 179 -0.14 24.57 -9.82
N PRO A 180 0.53 25.38 -8.99
CA PRO A 180 1.97 25.59 -9.08
C PRO A 180 2.76 24.27 -8.97
N VAL A 181 3.80 24.13 -9.81
CA VAL A 181 4.68 22.95 -9.83
C VAL A 181 6.12 23.39 -9.57
N TRP A 182 6.72 22.77 -8.55
CA TRP A 182 8.08 23.06 -8.11
C TRP A 182 9.03 21.93 -8.49
N PHE A 183 10.18 22.25 -9.03
CA PHE A 183 11.21 21.28 -9.44
C PHE A 183 12.48 21.47 -8.61
N ALA A 184 13.39 20.51 -8.67
CA ALA A 184 14.63 20.48 -7.89
C ALA A 184 14.37 20.58 -6.37
N GLN A 185 13.30 19.93 -5.89
CA GLN A 185 12.96 19.86 -4.47
C GLN A 185 13.55 18.62 -3.81
N SER A 186 13.60 18.62 -2.48
CA SER A 186 14.13 17.48 -1.71
C SER A 186 13.27 16.21 -1.77
N HIS A 187 11.98 16.34 -2.11
CA HIS A 187 11.03 15.24 -2.18
C HIS A 187 10.01 15.46 -3.30
N THR A 188 9.59 14.39 -3.94
CA THR A 188 8.36 14.40 -4.72
C THR A 188 7.18 14.46 -3.75
N CYS A 189 6.32 15.47 -3.89
CA CYS A 189 5.24 15.75 -2.94
C CYS A 189 4.02 16.33 -3.64
N VAL A 190 2.84 15.96 -3.14
CA VAL A 190 1.57 16.59 -3.52
C VAL A 190 0.91 17.15 -2.27
N SER A 191 0.54 18.43 -2.32
CA SER A 191 -0.13 19.12 -1.21
C SER A 191 -1.60 19.33 -1.51
N PHE A 192 -2.45 19.09 -0.53
CA PHE A 192 -3.91 19.30 -0.59
C PHE A 192 -4.39 20.03 0.66
N PRO A 193 -5.49 20.81 0.58
CA PRO A 193 -6.18 21.27 1.77
C PRO A 193 -6.68 20.08 2.61
N ILE A 194 -6.52 20.17 3.93
CA ILE A 194 -6.84 19.02 4.83
C ILE A 194 -8.33 18.65 4.79
N HIS A 195 -9.22 19.60 4.49
CA HIS A 195 -10.66 19.34 4.37
C HIS A 195 -11.02 18.34 3.26
N PHE A 196 -10.14 18.11 2.29
CA PHE A 196 -10.34 17.09 1.25
C PHE A 196 -10.46 15.67 1.83
N LEU A 197 -9.86 15.42 2.98
CA LEU A 197 -10.00 14.13 3.65
C LEU A 197 -11.46 13.80 4.00
N ALA A 198 -12.29 14.82 4.22
CA ALA A 198 -13.72 14.66 4.55
C ALA A 198 -14.62 14.50 3.30
N MET A 199 -14.10 14.68 2.10
CA MET A 199 -14.91 14.54 0.87
C MET A 199 -15.46 13.13 0.74
N ALA A 200 -16.78 13.04 0.56
CA ALA A 200 -17.47 11.76 0.37
C ALA A 200 -17.17 11.19 -1.03
N LEU A 201 -17.03 9.87 -1.09
CA LEU A 201 -16.88 9.13 -2.35
C LEU A 201 -18.24 8.53 -2.76
N PRO A 202 -18.70 8.73 -4.03
CA PRO A 202 -20.06 8.41 -4.44
C PRO A 202 -20.34 6.89 -4.49
N HIS A 203 -19.32 6.05 -4.62
CA HIS A 203 -19.47 4.61 -4.84
C HIS A 203 -19.11 3.77 -3.62
N SER A 204 -19.26 4.29 -2.41
CA SER A 204 -18.91 3.55 -1.18
C SER A 204 -19.77 2.29 -1.02
N ASP A 205 -19.12 1.15 -0.79
CA ASP A 205 -19.77 -0.12 -0.47
C ASP A 205 -19.07 -0.78 0.73
N PRO A 206 -19.66 -0.72 1.92
CA PRO A 206 -19.07 -1.30 3.13
C PRO A 206 -18.84 -2.80 3.06
N SER A 207 -19.73 -3.55 2.37
CA SER A 207 -19.61 -5.01 2.26
C SER A 207 -18.46 -5.39 1.33
N MET A 208 -18.39 -4.75 0.17
CA MET A 208 -17.30 -4.92 -0.78
C MET A 208 -15.98 -4.43 -0.16
N ARG A 209 -15.99 -3.32 0.57
CA ARG A 209 -14.84 -2.80 1.30
C ARG A 209 -14.25 -3.84 2.26
N ASN A 210 -15.09 -4.48 3.08
CA ASN A 210 -14.66 -5.50 4.03
C ASN A 210 -14.07 -6.74 3.33
N LEU A 211 -14.65 -7.14 2.20
CA LEU A 211 -14.13 -8.25 1.40
C LEU A 211 -12.75 -7.93 0.83
N LEU A 212 -12.61 -6.79 0.16
CA LEU A 212 -11.36 -6.35 -0.47
C LEU A 212 -10.26 -6.06 0.56
N ASP A 213 -10.61 -5.48 1.72
CA ASP A 213 -9.66 -5.23 2.82
C ASP A 213 -9.10 -6.55 3.37
N ARG A 214 -9.94 -7.57 3.57
CA ARG A 214 -9.48 -8.91 3.97
C ARG A 214 -8.55 -9.52 2.93
N GLN A 215 -8.89 -9.40 1.66
CA GLN A 215 -8.05 -9.93 0.58
C GLN A 215 -6.73 -9.15 0.45
N ALA A 216 -6.75 -7.82 0.53
CA ALA A 216 -5.54 -6.99 0.53
C ALA A 216 -4.61 -7.33 1.70
N ARG A 217 -5.16 -7.55 2.89
CA ARG A 217 -4.38 -8.03 4.05
C ARG A 217 -3.74 -9.39 3.81
N ALA A 218 -4.51 -10.34 3.25
CA ALA A 218 -3.97 -11.64 2.91
C ALA A 218 -2.84 -11.54 1.87
N MET A 219 -2.99 -10.68 0.87
CA MET A 219 -1.94 -10.42 -0.13
C MET A 219 -0.72 -9.74 0.50
N LEU A 220 -0.92 -8.75 1.39
CA LEU A 220 0.17 -8.08 2.11
C LEU A 220 0.98 -9.08 2.94
N LEU A 221 0.29 -9.99 3.63
CA LEU A 221 0.92 -11.10 4.34
C LEU A 221 1.61 -12.11 3.40
N ALA A 222 1.25 -12.12 2.12
CA ALA A 222 1.83 -12.98 1.10
C ALA A 222 2.99 -12.35 0.31
N LEU A 223 3.27 -11.06 0.51
CA LEU A 223 4.39 -10.41 -0.20
C LEU A 223 5.75 -11.00 0.16
N PRO A 224 6.72 -11.08 -0.80
CA PRO A 224 8.10 -11.38 -0.49
C PRO A 224 8.76 -10.22 0.28
N ASP A 225 9.03 -10.42 1.59
CA ASP A 225 10.00 -9.61 2.32
C ASP A 225 11.43 -10.07 1.98
N SER A 226 12.41 -9.29 2.32
CA SER A 226 13.83 -9.60 2.12
C SER A 226 14.28 -10.95 2.71
N ASP A 227 13.43 -11.62 3.49
CA ASP A 227 13.61 -12.97 3.97
C ASP A 227 12.34 -13.82 3.74
N SER A 228 12.36 -14.64 2.70
CA SER A 228 11.28 -15.57 2.37
C SER A 228 10.85 -16.50 3.52
N PHE A 229 11.77 -16.72 4.46
CA PHE A 229 11.52 -17.53 5.65
C PHE A 229 10.64 -16.79 6.66
N ASP A 230 10.90 -15.52 6.95
CA ASP A 230 10.17 -14.76 7.99
C ASP A 230 8.70 -14.63 7.61
N ARG A 231 8.42 -14.49 6.32
CA ARG A 231 7.06 -14.46 5.83
C ARG A 231 6.38 -15.81 5.86
N ALA A 232 7.01 -16.84 5.33
CA ALA A 232 6.47 -18.19 5.39
C ALA A 232 6.15 -18.55 6.85
N LEU A 233 7.03 -18.14 7.78
CA LEU A 233 6.87 -18.27 9.21
C LEU A 233 5.63 -17.54 9.72
N GLN A 234 5.46 -16.28 9.37
CA GLN A 234 4.34 -15.43 9.81
C GLN A 234 3.01 -15.92 9.23
N GLN A 235 2.97 -16.31 7.96
CA GLN A 235 1.78 -16.89 7.32
C GLN A 235 1.36 -18.22 7.96
N ALA A 236 2.32 -19.10 8.20
CA ALA A 236 2.07 -20.37 8.87
C ALA A 236 1.55 -20.16 10.30
N MET A 237 2.11 -19.18 11.02
CA MET A 237 1.65 -18.79 12.35
C MET A 237 0.19 -18.32 12.34
N VAL A 238 -0.16 -17.39 11.45
CA VAL A 238 -1.52 -16.84 11.34
C VAL A 238 -2.53 -17.92 10.97
N ARG A 239 -2.19 -18.84 10.06
CA ARG A 239 -3.07 -19.96 9.69
C ARG A 239 -3.30 -20.94 10.84
N LEU A 240 -2.27 -21.26 11.58
CA LEU A 240 -2.35 -22.22 12.68
C LEU A 240 -2.98 -21.67 13.97
N MET A 241 -3.04 -20.32 14.11
CA MET A 241 -3.48 -19.67 15.33
C MET A 241 -4.91 -20.05 15.78
N PRO A 242 -5.94 -20.04 14.88
CA PRO A 242 -7.32 -20.34 15.29
C PRO A 242 -7.53 -21.79 15.72
N GLU A 243 -6.64 -22.69 15.33
CA GLU A 243 -6.78 -24.13 15.63
C GLU A 243 -6.34 -24.50 17.06
N ALA A 244 -5.97 -23.51 17.90
CA ALA A 244 -5.48 -23.67 19.29
C ALA A 244 -4.28 -24.64 19.45
N THR A 245 -3.70 -25.11 18.36
CA THR A 245 -2.66 -26.15 18.32
C THR A 245 -1.35 -25.67 17.71
N VAL A 246 -1.03 -24.38 17.91
CA VAL A 246 0.22 -23.81 17.40
C VAL A 246 1.40 -24.37 18.17
N THR A 247 2.02 -25.40 17.62
CA THR A 247 3.22 -26.02 18.19
C THR A 247 4.40 -25.90 17.24
N LEU A 248 5.60 -25.92 17.79
CA LEU A 248 6.82 -25.84 16.98
C LEU A 248 6.94 -26.98 15.94
N PRO A 249 6.59 -28.25 16.25
CA PRO A 249 6.58 -29.32 15.26
C PRO A 249 5.59 -29.09 14.13
N ARG A 250 4.39 -28.58 14.44
CA ARG A 250 3.36 -28.32 13.42
C ARG A 250 3.75 -27.15 12.53
N LEU A 251 4.34 -26.08 13.10
CA LEU A 251 4.87 -24.99 12.32
C LEU A 251 6.03 -25.42 11.41
N ALA A 252 6.92 -26.29 11.90
CA ALA A 252 8.01 -26.84 11.09
C ALA A 252 7.47 -27.68 9.91
N ALA A 253 6.43 -28.51 10.14
CA ALA A 253 5.77 -29.26 9.08
C ALA A 253 5.12 -28.35 8.03
N GLU A 254 4.42 -27.29 8.45
CA GLU A 254 3.81 -26.30 7.56
C GLU A 254 4.85 -25.58 6.70
N LEU A 255 6.04 -25.38 7.23
CA LEU A 255 7.16 -24.76 6.53
C LEU A 255 8.03 -25.76 5.75
N HIS A 256 7.61 -27.01 5.66
CA HIS A 256 8.34 -28.10 4.99
C HIS A 256 9.79 -28.23 5.46
N MET A 257 10.04 -28.10 6.78
CA MET A 257 11.36 -28.24 7.37
C MET A 257 11.36 -29.04 8.67
N SER A 258 12.56 -29.48 9.11
CA SER A 258 12.68 -30.14 10.41
C SER A 258 12.57 -29.13 11.56
N VAL A 259 12.11 -29.57 12.74
CA VAL A 259 12.08 -28.76 13.96
C VAL A 259 13.45 -28.17 14.28
N ARG A 260 14.51 -28.95 14.11
CA ARG A 260 15.91 -28.50 14.32
C ARG A 260 16.29 -27.37 13.37
N THR A 261 15.88 -27.47 12.10
CA THR A 261 16.13 -26.40 11.11
C THR A 261 15.39 -25.13 11.46
N LEU A 262 14.11 -25.25 11.88
CA LEU A 262 13.31 -24.12 12.33
C LEU A 262 13.93 -23.43 13.56
N GLN A 263 14.32 -24.19 14.58
CA GLN A 263 14.97 -23.66 15.78
C GLN A 263 16.26 -22.93 15.46
N ARG A 264 17.11 -23.48 14.58
CA ARG A 264 18.34 -22.83 14.13
C ARG A 264 18.05 -21.51 13.45
N ARG A 265 17.10 -21.45 12.51
CA ARG A 265 16.71 -20.23 11.80
C ARG A 265 16.13 -19.16 12.71
N LEU A 266 15.38 -19.56 13.75
CA LEU A 266 14.89 -18.65 14.78
C LEU A 266 16.07 -18.09 15.62
N ALA A 267 17.00 -18.94 16.03
CA ALA A 267 18.17 -18.53 16.79
C ALA A 267 19.10 -17.57 16.02
N GLU A 268 19.28 -17.78 14.70
CA GLU A 268 19.99 -16.86 13.79
C GLU A 268 19.38 -15.45 13.81
N ARG A 269 18.07 -15.35 14.09
CA ARG A 269 17.30 -14.09 14.23
C ARG A 269 17.18 -13.60 15.68
N ARG A 270 17.87 -14.25 16.61
CA ARG A 270 17.77 -13.98 18.05
C ARG A 270 16.35 -14.06 18.60
N LEU A 271 15.55 -14.97 18.06
CA LEU A 271 14.17 -15.21 18.45
C LEU A 271 14.02 -16.64 19.03
N THR A 272 13.28 -16.73 20.11
CA THR A 272 12.78 -18.01 20.60
C THR A 272 11.38 -18.28 20.06
N TRP A 273 10.98 -19.53 20.01
CA TRP A 273 9.60 -19.93 19.65
C TRP A 273 8.56 -19.20 20.49
N ARG A 274 8.80 -19.06 21.79
CA ARG A 274 7.87 -18.42 22.71
C ARG A 274 7.72 -16.92 22.44
N GLU A 275 8.80 -16.24 22.20
CA GLU A 275 8.79 -14.81 21.85
C GLU A 275 8.10 -14.58 20.52
N LEU A 276 8.33 -15.41 19.51
CA LEU A 276 7.66 -15.34 18.25
C LEU A 276 6.14 -15.50 18.41
N LEU A 277 5.70 -16.54 19.14
CA LEU A 277 4.29 -16.80 19.40
C LEU A 277 3.64 -15.66 20.19
N ASP A 278 4.28 -15.17 21.21
CA ASP A 278 3.79 -14.05 22.03
C ASP A 278 3.69 -12.75 21.22
N ARG A 279 4.67 -12.42 20.39
CA ARG A 279 4.63 -11.23 19.48
C ARG A 279 3.50 -11.33 18.46
N THR A 280 3.36 -12.47 17.81
CA THR A 280 2.29 -12.68 16.82
C THR A 280 0.92 -12.56 17.47
N ARG A 281 0.71 -13.16 18.64
CA ARG A 281 -0.53 -13.06 19.42
C ARG A 281 -0.83 -11.65 19.86
N GLU A 282 0.18 -10.90 20.31
CA GLU A 282 0.03 -9.49 20.70
C GLU A 282 -0.39 -8.62 19.51
N GLN A 283 0.25 -8.75 18.35
CA GLN A 283 -0.10 -8.02 17.14
C GLN A 283 -1.56 -8.29 16.72
N LEU A 284 -1.94 -9.57 16.65
CA LEU A 284 -3.30 -9.97 16.30
C LEU A 284 -4.32 -9.49 17.34
N ALA A 285 -3.97 -9.56 18.65
CA ALA A 285 -4.83 -9.07 19.71
C ALA A 285 -5.14 -7.58 19.58
N ARG A 286 -4.13 -6.75 19.30
CA ARG A 286 -4.31 -5.30 19.08
C ARG A 286 -5.26 -5.04 17.91
N HIS A 287 -5.12 -5.83 16.84
CA HIS A 287 -5.97 -5.73 15.68
C HIS A 287 -7.43 -6.12 15.98
N TYR A 288 -7.63 -7.28 16.62
CA TYR A 288 -8.98 -7.78 16.97
C TYR A 288 -9.67 -6.91 18.03
N LEU A 289 -8.92 -6.29 18.94
CA LEU A 289 -9.49 -5.38 19.95
C LEU A 289 -10.07 -4.09 19.32
N ALA A 290 -9.62 -3.70 18.15
CA ALA A 290 -10.19 -2.56 17.42
C ALA A 290 -11.52 -2.91 16.74
N ASP A 291 -11.86 -4.20 16.58
CA ASP A 291 -13.13 -4.64 16.02
C ASP A 291 -14.20 -4.73 17.11
N PRO A 292 -15.24 -3.87 17.08
CA PRO A 292 -16.30 -3.89 18.08
C PRO A 292 -17.24 -5.10 17.97
N SER A 293 -17.26 -5.81 16.84
CA SER A 293 -18.10 -6.97 16.61
C SER A 293 -17.58 -8.24 17.32
N LEU A 294 -16.28 -8.27 17.67
CA LEU A 294 -15.67 -9.41 18.35
C LEU A 294 -15.76 -9.26 19.86
N THR A 295 -16.25 -10.28 20.56
CA THR A 295 -16.13 -10.31 22.02
C THR A 295 -14.70 -10.64 22.45
N LEU A 296 -14.36 -10.37 23.72
CA LEU A 296 -13.04 -10.78 24.25
C LEU A 296 -12.87 -12.31 24.28
N GLY A 297 -13.98 -13.05 24.35
CA GLY A 297 -14.01 -14.51 24.24
C GLY A 297 -13.66 -14.96 22.82
N ASP A 298 -14.26 -14.33 21.80
CA ASP A 298 -13.96 -14.63 20.40
C ASP A 298 -12.48 -14.36 20.08
N ILE A 299 -11.96 -13.24 20.59
CA ILE A 299 -10.55 -12.90 20.44
C ILE A 299 -9.64 -13.94 21.08
N ALA A 300 -9.99 -14.41 22.28
CA ALA A 300 -9.22 -15.47 22.94
C ALA A 300 -9.15 -16.72 22.07
N LEU A 301 -10.28 -17.16 21.51
CA LEU A 301 -10.35 -18.32 20.62
C LEU A 301 -9.55 -18.09 19.32
N LEU A 302 -9.69 -16.93 18.67
CA LEU A 302 -8.95 -16.58 17.45
C LEU A 302 -7.43 -16.55 17.67
N LEU A 303 -6.99 -16.28 18.91
CA LEU A 303 -5.58 -16.28 19.29
C LEU A 303 -5.10 -17.65 19.80
N GLY A 304 -5.95 -18.67 19.76
CA GLY A 304 -5.63 -20.02 20.19
C GLY A 304 -5.51 -20.18 21.71
N PHE A 305 -6.27 -19.39 22.48
CA PHE A 305 -6.43 -19.62 23.92
C PHE A 305 -7.71 -20.39 24.17
N SER A 306 -7.63 -21.38 25.08
CA SER A 306 -8.80 -22.14 25.49
C SER A 306 -9.79 -21.35 26.35
N GLU A 307 -9.32 -20.27 26.99
CA GLU A 307 -10.11 -19.47 27.91
C GLU A 307 -9.77 -17.96 27.81
N HIS A 308 -10.78 -17.13 27.96
CA HIS A 308 -10.64 -15.66 28.03
C HIS A 308 -9.68 -15.21 29.14
N SER A 309 -9.69 -15.92 30.28
CA SER A 309 -8.80 -15.63 31.42
C SER A 309 -7.31 -15.79 31.08
N ALA A 310 -6.98 -16.82 30.30
CA ALA A 310 -5.61 -17.08 29.84
C ALA A 310 -5.13 -15.99 28.87
N PHE A 311 -5.98 -15.61 27.92
CA PHE A 311 -5.73 -14.48 27.03
C PHE A 311 -5.53 -13.17 27.81
N SER A 312 -6.40 -12.86 28.78
CA SER A 312 -6.31 -11.61 29.56
C SER A 312 -5.01 -11.53 30.36
N ARG A 313 -4.54 -12.63 30.95
CA ARG A 313 -3.24 -12.68 31.63
C ARG A 313 -2.08 -12.50 30.65
N ALA A 314 -2.13 -13.15 29.50
CA ALA A 314 -1.09 -13.03 28.47
C ALA A 314 -1.02 -11.60 27.92
N TYR A 315 -2.15 -11.01 27.56
CA TYR A 315 -2.23 -9.65 27.05
C TYR A 315 -1.68 -8.60 28.06
N ARG A 316 -2.04 -8.77 29.33
CA ARG A 316 -1.51 -7.90 30.39
C ARG A 316 0.02 -8.06 30.56
N ARG A 317 0.55 -9.26 30.39
CA ARG A 317 2.00 -9.49 30.40
C ARG A 317 2.70 -8.80 29.23
N TRP A 318 2.08 -8.78 28.05
CA TRP A 318 2.68 -8.17 26.86
C TRP A 318 2.60 -6.64 26.86
N THR A 319 1.46 -6.08 27.29
CA THR A 319 1.15 -4.64 27.11
C THR A 319 1.08 -3.85 28.41
N GLY A 320 1.16 -4.48 29.56
CA GLY A 320 0.99 -3.85 30.87
C GLY A 320 -0.49 -3.55 31.25
N THR A 321 -1.44 -3.69 30.32
CA THR A 321 -2.86 -3.36 30.53
C THR A 321 -3.78 -4.55 30.24
N SER A 322 -5.02 -4.52 30.77
CA SER A 322 -6.00 -5.55 30.42
C SER A 322 -6.62 -5.29 29.02
N PRO A 323 -7.03 -6.35 28.28
CA PRO A 323 -7.64 -6.20 26.95
C PRO A 323 -8.91 -5.35 26.99
N GLY A 324 -9.71 -5.42 28.06
CA GLY A 324 -10.90 -4.59 28.23
C GLY A 324 -10.58 -3.09 28.40
N LYS A 325 -9.49 -2.74 29.12
CA LYS A 325 -9.03 -1.35 29.22
C LYS A 325 -8.46 -0.85 27.90
N ALA A 326 -7.68 -1.67 27.20
CA ALA A 326 -7.15 -1.34 25.88
C ALA A 326 -8.27 -1.08 24.87
N ARG A 327 -9.32 -1.91 24.84
CA ARG A 327 -10.51 -1.69 23.96
C ARG A 327 -11.22 -0.39 24.28
N LYS A 328 -11.44 -0.07 25.57
CA LYS A 328 -12.08 1.18 25.97
C LYS A 328 -11.26 2.41 25.53
N ALA A 329 -9.94 2.34 25.63
CA ALA A 329 -9.05 3.40 25.17
C ALA A 329 -9.13 3.59 23.65
N LEU A 330 -9.17 2.50 22.88
CA LEU A 330 -9.38 2.55 21.42
C LEU A 330 -10.74 3.13 21.05
N GLY A 331 -11.82 2.76 21.77
CA GLY A 331 -13.17 3.27 21.54
C GLY A 331 -13.36 4.72 22.01
N SER A 332 -12.60 5.22 23.00
CA SER A 332 -12.65 6.62 23.43
C SER A 332 -11.87 7.54 22.49
N ALA A 333 -10.77 7.08 21.90
CA ALA A 333 -10.05 7.81 20.88
C ALA A 333 -10.93 8.01 19.62
N TYR A 334 -11.82 7.06 19.32
CA TYR A 334 -12.77 7.15 18.19
C TYR A 334 -13.97 8.07 18.48
N LYS A 335 -14.29 8.35 19.76
CA LYS A 335 -15.39 9.23 20.15
C LYS A 335 -14.97 10.68 20.39
N SER A 336 -13.70 10.95 20.63
CA SER A 336 -13.18 12.30 20.83
C SER A 336 -12.90 13.06 19.52
N ASP A 337 -12.97 12.38 18.37
CA ASP A 337 -12.80 12.97 17.04
C ASP A 337 -14.11 13.22 16.28
N VAL A 338 -15.26 13.18 16.96
CA VAL A 338 -16.54 13.64 16.41
C VAL A 338 -16.89 14.97 17.08
N PRO A 339 -16.66 16.12 16.44
CA PRO A 339 -17.21 17.38 16.93
C PRO A 339 -18.74 17.34 16.81
N VAL A 340 -19.40 17.74 17.87
CA VAL A 340 -20.87 18.00 17.98
C VAL A 340 -21.24 19.14 17.05
#